data_220f50d2502e75fd4522c7f30c34d27c
#
_entry.id   220f50d2502e75fd4522c7f30c34d27c
#
_cell.length_a   1.000
_cell.length_b   1.000
_cell.length_c   1.000
_cell.angle_alpha   90.00
_cell.angle_beta   90.00
_cell.angle_gamma   90.00
#
_symmetry.space_group_name_H-M   'P 1'
#
loop_
_entity.id
_entity.type
_entity.pdbx_description
1 polymer ?
#
loop_
_entity_poly.entity_id
_entity_poly.type
_entity_poly.pdbx_seq_one_letter_code
_entity_poly.pdbx_strand_id
1 'polypeptide(L)'
;MAQKLITKDDLKAYLDADAKRFGRKITFKDMLLGNDDWHYFWYFRHLRLLEYHLNNKHRVRAIFWTIVHKIECNRLHLNTYPNTIGPGIRFYHIGNFSAIYQNAEVGANCTFLSGSVIGNKGLKLDSNCKTIIGDNCYFGLNCFVGGNIRVGNNVTIGTNAVVTHDIPDNAIVGGIPARIIKIKETLE
;
A
#
# COMPACT_ATOMS: atom_id res chain seq x y z
N MET A 1 4.78 -2.10 11.91
CA MET A 1 3.70 -1.08 12.03
C MET A 1 4.13 0.16 11.30
N ALA A 2 3.26 0.74 10.45
CA ALA A 2 3.54 2.04 9.86
C ALA A 2 3.69 3.07 10.98
N GLN A 3 4.84 3.74 11.04
CA GLN A 3 5.08 4.80 12.01
C GLN A 3 4.22 6.01 11.66
N LYS A 4 3.59 6.64 12.65
CA LYS A 4 2.82 7.86 12.42
C LYS A 4 3.75 9.02 12.05
N LEU A 5 3.41 9.74 11.00
CA LEU A 5 4.12 10.95 10.58
C LEU A 5 3.77 12.11 11.52
N ILE A 6 4.66 12.46 12.42
CA ILE A 6 4.45 13.53 13.42
C ILE A 6 5.37 14.72 13.14
N THR A 7 6.64 14.46 12.84
CA THR A 7 7.63 15.52 12.59
C THR A 7 7.77 15.81 11.08
N LYS A 8 8.40 16.95 10.74
CA LYS A 8 8.76 17.25 9.36
C LYS A 8 9.83 16.29 8.82
N ASP A 9 10.68 15.77 9.70
CA ASP A 9 11.72 14.81 9.33
C ASP A 9 11.09 13.43 9.01
N ASP A 10 10.07 12.99 9.77
CA ASP A 10 9.30 11.80 9.44
C ASP A 10 8.66 11.95 8.05
N LEU A 11 7.99 13.09 7.81
CA LEU A 11 7.36 13.37 6.52
C LEU A 11 8.39 13.32 5.38
N LYS A 12 9.55 13.97 5.57
CA LYS A 12 10.62 13.98 4.58
C LYS A 12 11.14 12.56 4.32
N ALA A 13 11.40 11.78 5.36
CA ALA A 13 11.88 10.41 5.24
C ALA A 13 10.92 9.52 4.42
N TYR A 14 9.61 9.64 4.66
CA TYR A 14 8.61 8.91 3.90
C TYR A 14 8.54 9.36 2.43
N LEU A 15 8.54 10.67 2.19
CA LEU A 15 8.54 11.22 0.83
C LEU A 15 9.78 10.80 0.02
N ASP A 16 10.94 10.78 0.65
CA ASP A 16 12.20 10.36 0.02
C ASP A 16 12.20 8.85 -0.27
N ALA A 17 11.71 8.04 0.68
CA ALA A 17 11.58 6.60 0.50
C ALA A 17 10.60 6.25 -0.63
N ASP A 18 9.42 6.89 -0.67
CA ASP A 18 8.43 6.70 -1.73
C ASP A 18 9.01 7.13 -3.09
N ALA A 19 9.70 8.30 -3.16
CA ALA A 19 10.33 8.79 -4.39
C ALA A 19 11.43 7.84 -4.91
N LYS A 20 12.26 7.29 -4.03
CA LYS A 20 13.33 6.36 -4.38
C LYS A 20 12.82 5.11 -5.10
N ARG A 21 11.60 4.66 -4.82
CA ARG A 21 10.98 3.47 -5.45
C ARG A 21 10.69 3.63 -6.93
N PHE A 22 10.68 4.86 -7.46
CA PHE A 22 10.53 5.08 -8.90
C PHE A 22 11.83 4.83 -9.69
N GLY A 23 12.98 4.74 -9.01
CA GLY A 23 14.29 4.47 -9.65
C GLY A 23 14.80 5.58 -10.57
N ARG A 24 14.01 6.63 -10.77
CA ARG A 24 14.31 7.80 -11.62
C ARG A 24 13.58 9.05 -11.11
N LYS A 25 14.00 10.21 -11.55
CA LYS A 25 13.31 11.46 -11.27
C LYS A 25 12.00 11.53 -12.08
N ILE A 26 10.90 11.81 -11.41
CA ILE A 26 9.60 12.07 -12.03
C ILE A 26 9.55 13.53 -12.47
N THR A 27 9.17 13.77 -13.73
CA THR A 27 9.22 15.09 -14.37
C THR A 27 7.88 15.47 -14.97
N PHE A 28 7.70 16.74 -15.33
CA PHE A 28 6.50 17.22 -16.02
C PHE A 28 6.26 16.51 -17.37
N LYS A 29 7.32 16.00 -18.02
CA LYS A 29 7.21 15.19 -19.24
C LYS A 29 6.41 13.91 -19.00
N ASP A 30 6.54 13.30 -17.80
CA ASP A 30 5.78 12.10 -17.44
C ASP A 30 4.28 12.38 -17.38
N MET A 31 3.89 13.57 -16.91
CA MET A 31 2.49 14.02 -16.96
C MET A 31 1.98 14.12 -18.38
N LEU A 32 2.72 14.78 -19.28
CA LEU A 32 2.31 15.00 -20.68
C LEU A 32 2.20 13.70 -21.46
N LEU A 33 3.01 12.70 -21.12
CA LEU A 33 2.98 11.37 -21.74
C LEU A 33 1.95 10.43 -21.11
N GLY A 34 1.18 10.88 -20.11
CA GLY A 34 0.20 10.03 -19.42
C GLY A 34 0.82 8.86 -18.65
N ASN A 35 2.05 9.04 -18.15
CA ASN A 35 2.76 7.97 -17.46
C ASN A 35 2.14 7.72 -16.08
N ASP A 36 1.82 6.46 -15.77
CA ASP A 36 1.28 6.02 -14.47
C ASP A 36 2.14 6.48 -13.28
N ASP A 37 3.46 6.52 -13.47
CA ASP A 37 4.41 6.95 -12.46
C ASP A 37 4.15 8.36 -11.95
N TRP A 38 3.76 9.29 -12.83
CA TRP A 38 3.39 10.65 -12.44
C TRP A 38 2.21 10.65 -11.47
N HIS A 39 1.17 9.88 -11.79
CA HIS A 39 -0.04 9.85 -10.99
C HIS A 39 0.20 9.22 -9.62
N TYR A 40 0.89 8.09 -9.55
CA TYR A 40 1.23 7.46 -8.28
C TYR A 40 2.20 8.27 -7.44
N PHE A 41 3.18 8.94 -8.06
CA PHE A 41 4.11 9.81 -7.34
C PHE A 41 3.37 10.92 -6.59
N TRP A 42 2.45 11.63 -7.26
CA TRP A 42 1.67 12.69 -6.62
C TRP A 42 0.65 12.16 -5.64
N TYR A 43 -0.01 11.05 -5.95
CA TYR A 43 -0.95 10.38 -5.06
C TYR A 43 -0.32 10.09 -3.69
N PHE A 44 0.85 9.44 -3.66
CA PHE A 44 1.52 9.12 -2.39
C PHE A 44 2.03 10.38 -1.68
N ARG A 45 2.53 11.38 -2.39
CA ARG A 45 2.88 12.66 -1.76
C ARG A 45 1.69 13.31 -1.06
N HIS A 46 0.52 13.33 -1.70
CA HIS A 46 -0.70 13.90 -1.10
C HIS A 46 -1.19 13.06 0.08
N LEU A 47 -1.10 11.73 0.00
CA LEU A 47 -1.39 10.84 1.14
C LEU A 47 -0.48 11.15 2.33
N ARG A 48 0.84 11.31 2.12
CA ARG A 48 1.79 11.64 3.21
C ARG A 48 1.51 13.01 3.82
N LEU A 49 1.13 14.00 3.02
CA LEU A 49 0.72 15.31 3.52
C LEU A 49 -0.58 15.22 4.33
N LEU A 50 -1.55 14.42 3.88
CA LEU A 50 -2.77 14.14 4.63
C LEU A 50 -2.45 13.51 5.99
N GLU A 51 -1.64 12.44 6.02
CA GLU A 51 -1.22 11.76 7.25
C GLU A 51 -0.56 12.72 8.24
N TYR A 52 0.41 13.52 7.75
CA TYR A 52 1.11 14.51 8.57
C TYR A 52 0.15 15.53 9.19
N HIS A 53 -0.79 16.08 8.41
CA HIS A 53 -1.72 17.08 8.92
C HIS A 53 -2.80 16.49 9.83
N LEU A 54 -3.26 15.25 9.58
CA LEU A 54 -4.17 14.53 10.47
C LEU A 54 -3.51 14.27 11.83
N ASN A 55 -2.29 13.73 11.83
CA ASN A 55 -1.58 13.36 13.05
C ASN A 55 -1.23 14.59 13.91
N ASN A 56 -0.98 15.75 13.28
CA ASN A 56 -0.70 17.03 13.95
C ASN A 56 -1.95 17.86 14.24
N LYS A 57 -3.16 17.32 13.99
CA LYS A 57 -4.44 18.00 14.26
C LYS A 57 -4.61 19.36 13.54
N HIS A 58 -3.96 19.53 12.38
CA HIS A 58 -4.08 20.72 11.53
C HIS A 58 -5.40 20.67 10.75
N ARG A 59 -6.53 20.94 11.39
CA ARG A 59 -7.91 20.68 10.91
C ARG A 59 -8.15 21.15 9.47
N VAL A 60 -7.88 22.43 9.16
CA VAL A 60 -8.17 23.00 7.85
C VAL A 60 -7.35 22.30 6.75
N ARG A 61 -6.05 22.11 6.97
CA ARG A 61 -5.17 21.43 6.01
C ARG A 61 -5.52 19.96 5.87
N ALA A 62 -5.90 19.28 6.95
CA ALA A 62 -6.34 17.90 6.92
C ALA A 62 -7.63 17.74 6.07
N ILE A 63 -8.61 18.65 6.22
CA ILE A 63 -9.82 18.66 5.38
C ILE A 63 -9.45 18.83 3.90
N PHE A 64 -8.60 19.81 3.58
CA PHE A 64 -8.14 20.05 2.21
C PHE A 64 -7.51 18.79 1.60
N TRP A 65 -6.53 18.20 2.27
CA TRP A 65 -5.85 17.00 1.78
C TRP A 65 -6.76 15.76 1.76
N THR A 66 -7.77 15.67 2.62
CA THR A 66 -8.78 14.61 2.55
C THR A 66 -9.59 14.72 1.27
N ILE A 67 -10.00 15.92 0.87
CA ILE A 67 -10.74 16.15 -0.37
C ILE A 67 -9.87 15.76 -1.58
N VAL A 68 -8.62 16.25 -1.63
CA VAL A 68 -7.67 15.92 -2.70
C VAL A 68 -7.50 14.40 -2.80
N HIS A 69 -7.22 13.73 -1.69
CA HIS A 69 -7.03 12.29 -1.64
C HIS A 69 -8.26 11.53 -2.14
N LYS A 70 -9.47 11.93 -1.75
CA LYS A 70 -10.71 11.30 -2.23
C LYS A 70 -10.93 11.45 -3.72
N ILE A 71 -10.62 12.60 -4.29
CA ILE A 71 -10.68 12.83 -5.75
C ILE A 71 -9.70 11.90 -6.46
N GLU A 72 -8.47 11.80 -5.96
CA GLU A 72 -7.44 10.93 -6.55
C GLU A 72 -7.77 9.44 -6.40
N CYS A 73 -8.31 9.01 -5.26
CA CYS A 73 -8.80 7.64 -5.05
C CYS A 73 -9.79 7.24 -6.16
N ASN A 74 -10.76 8.11 -6.43
CA ASN A 74 -11.77 7.86 -7.47
C ASN A 74 -11.16 7.84 -8.87
N ARG A 75 -10.24 8.79 -9.16
CA ARG A 75 -9.60 8.90 -10.49
C ARG A 75 -8.67 7.72 -10.80
N LEU A 76 -7.95 7.22 -9.80
CA LEU A 76 -6.97 6.14 -9.99
C LEU A 76 -7.53 4.75 -9.68
N HIS A 77 -8.81 4.64 -9.32
CA HIS A 77 -9.41 3.39 -8.83
C HIS A 77 -8.59 2.74 -7.71
N LEU A 78 -8.00 3.58 -6.83
CA LEU A 78 -7.15 3.17 -5.74
C LEU A 78 -7.69 3.72 -4.41
N ASN A 79 -8.18 2.86 -3.53
CA ASN A 79 -8.69 3.28 -2.24
C ASN A 79 -7.69 2.92 -1.13
N THR A 80 -7.06 3.93 -0.54
CA THR A 80 -6.19 3.77 0.63
C THR A 80 -6.65 4.63 1.80
N TYR A 81 -6.24 4.26 2.99
CA TYR A 81 -6.56 4.99 4.21
C TYR A 81 -5.28 5.55 4.85
N PRO A 82 -5.34 6.75 5.46
CA PRO A 82 -4.20 7.34 6.15
C PRO A 82 -3.68 6.43 7.28
N ASN A 83 -2.36 6.42 7.48
CA ASN A 83 -1.66 5.67 8.53
C ASN A 83 -1.76 4.14 8.40
N THR A 84 -2.06 3.62 7.22
CA THR A 84 -2.13 2.17 6.98
C THR A 84 -0.92 1.62 6.23
N ILE A 85 -0.11 2.48 5.62
CA ILE A 85 0.93 2.08 4.67
C ILE A 85 2.29 2.64 5.09
N GLY A 86 3.29 1.78 5.24
CA GLY A 86 4.67 2.15 5.48
C GLY A 86 5.33 2.91 4.32
N PRO A 87 6.58 3.37 4.48
CA PRO A 87 7.31 4.11 3.44
C PRO A 87 7.78 3.20 2.31
N GLY A 88 8.09 3.78 1.16
CA GLY A 88 8.64 3.06 0.02
C GLY A 88 7.62 2.20 -0.72
N ILE A 89 6.38 2.65 -0.76
CA ILE A 89 5.31 1.95 -1.45
C ILE A 89 5.41 2.13 -2.98
N ARG A 90 5.02 1.10 -3.74
CA ARG A 90 4.97 1.15 -5.19
C ARG A 90 3.72 0.47 -5.72
N PHE A 91 2.96 1.17 -6.55
CA PHE A 91 1.88 0.60 -7.36
C PHE A 91 2.28 0.61 -8.83
N TYR A 92 1.85 -0.42 -9.56
CA TYR A 92 2.03 -0.54 -11.01
C TYR A 92 0.68 -0.70 -11.68
N HIS A 93 0.54 -0.03 -12.84
CA HIS A 93 -0.61 -0.09 -13.74
C HIS A 93 -1.92 0.41 -13.14
N ILE A 94 -2.32 1.61 -13.56
CA ILE A 94 -3.65 2.16 -13.28
C ILE A 94 -4.67 1.34 -14.09
N GLY A 95 -5.76 0.93 -13.44
CA GLY A 95 -6.81 0.18 -14.15
C GLY A 95 -7.80 -0.46 -13.20
N ASN A 96 -7.54 -1.68 -12.77
CA ASN A 96 -8.44 -2.38 -11.88
C ASN A 96 -8.47 -1.75 -10.49
N PHE A 97 -9.63 -1.80 -9.84
CA PHE A 97 -9.78 -1.29 -8.48
C PHE A 97 -8.84 -1.99 -7.51
N SER A 98 -8.01 -1.20 -6.83
CA SER A 98 -7.11 -1.65 -5.77
C SER A 98 -7.48 -1.00 -4.45
N ALA A 99 -7.34 -1.73 -3.35
CA ALA A 99 -7.70 -1.18 -2.05
C ALA A 99 -6.80 -1.70 -0.92
N ILE A 100 -6.45 -0.79 -0.01
CA ILE A 100 -5.87 -1.10 1.30
C ILE A 100 -6.80 -0.49 2.34
N TYR A 101 -7.56 -1.35 3.03
CA TYR A 101 -8.60 -0.92 3.95
C TYR A 101 -8.03 -0.40 5.28
N GLN A 102 -8.86 0.34 6.02
CA GLN A 102 -8.47 1.01 7.27
C GLN A 102 -8.01 0.07 8.40
N ASN A 103 -8.38 -1.21 8.34
CA ASN A 103 -7.97 -2.24 9.29
C ASN A 103 -6.72 -3.02 8.81
N ALA A 104 -6.09 -2.60 7.73
CA ALA A 104 -4.83 -3.14 7.26
C ALA A 104 -3.65 -2.30 7.79
N GLU A 105 -2.55 -2.99 8.09
CA GLU A 105 -1.23 -2.39 8.32
C GLU A 105 -0.26 -3.00 7.33
N VAL A 106 0.32 -2.17 6.48
CA VAL A 106 1.28 -2.58 5.45
C VAL A 106 2.65 -2.03 5.81
N GLY A 107 3.65 -2.89 5.80
CA GLY A 107 5.04 -2.53 6.06
C GLY A 107 5.69 -1.68 4.96
N ALA A 108 7.01 -1.52 5.06
CA ALA A 108 7.80 -0.73 4.13
C ALA A 108 8.11 -1.48 2.82
N ASN A 109 8.40 -0.72 1.77
CA ASN A 109 8.91 -1.23 0.48
C ASN A 109 8.01 -2.25 -0.22
N CYS A 110 6.72 -2.27 0.05
CA CYS A 110 5.79 -3.16 -0.60
C CYS A 110 5.44 -2.72 -2.02
N THR A 111 5.22 -3.70 -2.90
CA THR A 111 4.88 -3.51 -4.32
C THR A 111 3.52 -4.13 -4.61
N PHE A 112 2.65 -3.37 -5.24
CA PHE A 112 1.29 -3.80 -5.61
C PHE A 112 1.07 -3.71 -7.11
N LEU A 113 0.57 -4.78 -7.69
CA LEU A 113 0.01 -4.73 -9.03
C LEU A 113 -1.49 -4.41 -8.98
N SER A 114 -2.03 -3.94 -10.10
CA SER A 114 -3.43 -3.53 -10.23
C SER A 114 -4.41 -4.62 -9.77
N GLY A 115 -5.51 -4.22 -9.14
CA GLY A 115 -6.53 -5.14 -8.64
C GLY A 115 -6.22 -5.78 -7.27
N SER A 116 -5.09 -5.44 -6.64
CA SER A 116 -4.76 -5.99 -5.31
C SER A 116 -5.65 -5.41 -4.23
N VAL A 117 -6.25 -6.26 -3.39
CA VAL A 117 -7.13 -5.85 -2.29
C VAL A 117 -6.61 -6.41 -0.97
N ILE A 118 -6.35 -5.52 0.00
CA ILE A 118 -5.88 -5.88 1.34
C ILE A 118 -6.90 -5.41 2.37
N GLY A 119 -7.41 -6.31 3.21
CA GLY A 119 -8.30 -5.89 4.29
C GLY A 119 -9.24 -6.94 4.84
N ASN A 120 -10.48 -6.54 5.10
CA ASN A 120 -11.43 -7.36 5.84
C ASN A 120 -12.00 -8.52 5.01
N LYS A 121 -12.27 -9.66 5.65
CA LYS A 121 -12.88 -10.85 5.04
C LYS A 121 -14.41 -10.78 4.95
N GLY A 122 -15.06 -9.85 5.62
CA GLY A 122 -16.52 -9.80 5.75
C GLY A 122 -17.15 -8.44 5.44
N LEU A 123 -18.48 -8.44 5.25
CA LEU A 123 -19.26 -7.22 4.98
C LEU A 123 -19.34 -6.26 6.19
N LYS A 124 -19.12 -6.75 7.39
CA LYS A 124 -19.09 -5.93 8.61
C LYS A 124 -17.64 -5.62 8.95
N LEU A 125 -17.34 -4.33 9.13
CA LEU A 125 -16.08 -3.88 9.72
C LEU A 125 -16.03 -4.38 11.18
N ASP A 126 -15.28 -5.45 11.39
CA ASP A 126 -14.91 -5.87 12.75
C ASP A 126 -13.64 -5.10 13.13
N SER A 127 -13.76 -4.26 14.13
CA SER A 127 -12.63 -3.47 14.66
C SER A 127 -11.48 -4.34 15.19
N ASN A 128 -11.77 -5.59 15.53
CA ASN A 128 -10.78 -6.55 16.02
C ASN A 128 -10.12 -7.34 14.90
N CYS A 129 -10.65 -7.28 13.68
CA CYS A 129 -10.09 -7.96 12.53
C CYS A 129 -8.98 -7.09 11.92
N LYS A 130 -7.73 -7.52 12.00
CA LYS A 130 -6.57 -6.80 11.53
C LYS A 130 -5.75 -7.62 10.55
N THR A 131 -5.51 -7.07 9.36
CA THR A 131 -4.61 -7.67 8.38
C THR A 131 -3.25 -6.98 8.48
N ILE A 132 -2.23 -7.71 8.90
CA ILE A 132 -0.88 -7.18 9.09
C ILE A 132 0.04 -7.75 8.02
N ILE A 133 0.68 -6.87 7.27
CA ILE A 133 1.63 -7.20 6.20
C ILE A 133 3.02 -6.71 6.62
N GLY A 134 4.03 -7.57 6.48
CA GLY A 134 5.42 -7.22 6.72
C GLY A 134 6.04 -6.35 5.62
N ASP A 135 7.35 -6.19 5.68
CA ASP A 135 8.14 -5.38 4.75
C ASP A 135 8.48 -6.15 3.47
N ASN A 136 8.81 -5.41 2.39
CA ASN A 136 9.33 -5.95 1.13
C ASN A 136 8.41 -6.97 0.45
N CYS A 137 7.10 -6.90 0.66
CA CYS A 137 6.14 -7.81 0.07
C CYS A 137 5.75 -7.40 -1.36
N TYR A 138 5.46 -8.40 -2.18
CA TYR A 138 4.98 -8.23 -3.56
C TYR A 138 3.60 -8.84 -3.74
N PHE A 139 2.67 -8.07 -4.29
CA PHE A 139 1.28 -8.44 -4.51
C PHE A 139 1.00 -8.50 -6.01
N GLY A 140 0.75 -9.72 -6.50
CA GLY A 140 0.39 -9.97 -7.89
C GLY A 140 -0.98 -9.40 -8.27
N LEU A 141 -1.25 -9.33 -9.58
CA LEU A 141 -2.51 -8.81 -10.12
C LEU A 141 -3.72 -9.50 -9.48
N ASN A 142 -4.74 -8.70 -9.12
CA ASN A 142 -6.04 -9.19 -8.64
C ASN A 142 -5.95 -10.12 -7.41
N CYS A 143 -4.88 -10.04 -6.62
CA CYS A 143 -4.81 -10.85 -5.40
C CYS A 143 -5.68 -10.24 -4.29
N PHE A 144 -6.18 -11.11 -3.42
CA PHE A 144 -6.89 -10.73 -2.21
C PHE A 144 -6.14 -11.24 -0.98
N VAL A 145 -5.94 -10.37 0.00
CA VAL A 145 -5.38 -10.72 1.31
C VAL A 145 -6.28 -10.16 2.39
N GLY A 146 -6.90 -11.03 3.16
CA GLY A 146 -7.86 -10.51 4.13
C GLY A 146 -8.26 -11.48 5.23
N GLY A 147 -8.70 -10.88 6.31
CA GLY A 147 -9.05 -11.53 7.56
C GLY A 147 -8.16 -11.06 8.70
N ASN A 148 -8.31 -11.69 9.86
CA ASN A 148 -7.43 -11.46 11.01
C ASN A 148 -6.16 -12.31 10.84
N ILE A 149 -5.25 -11.86 9.96
CA ILE A 149 -4.08 -12.62 9.54
C ILE A 149 -2.80 -11.77 9.54
N ARG A 150 -1.67 -12.47 9.61
CA ARG A 150 -0.34 -11.89 9.47
C ARG A 150 0.36 -12.48 8.25
N VAL A 151 0.86 -11.62 7.39
CA VAL A 151 1.78 -11.95 6.30
C VAL A 151 3.17 -11.44 6.70
N GLY A 152 4.15 -12.32 6.66
CA GLY A 152 5.53 -12.02 7.03
C GLY A 152 6.23 -11.06 6.08
N ASN A 153 7.55 -10.92 6.26
CA ASN A 153 8.41 -10.09 5.42
C ASN A 153 8.81 -10.82 4.14
N ASN A 154 9.14 -10.07 3.09
CA ASN A 154 9.67 -10.61 1.83
C ASN A 154 8.76 -11.67 1.18
N VAL A 155 7.44 -11.57 1.40
CA VAL A 155 6.45 -12.49 0.82
C VAL A 155 6.10 -12.08 -0.60
N THR A 156 5.96 -13.07 -1.49
CA THR A 156 5.43 -12.88 -2.84
C THR A 156 4.07 -13.56 -2.95
N ILE A 157 3.04 -12.78 -3.22
CA ILE A 157 1.67 -13.27 -3.44
C ILE A 157 1.41 -13.29 -4.95
N GLY A 158 1.09 -14.47 -5.47
CA GLY A 158 0.86 -14.68 -6.89
C GLY A 158 -0.41 -14.00 -7.41
N THR A 159 -0.48 -13.82 -8.72
CA THR A 159 -1.67 -13.30 -9.42
C THR A 159 -2.91 -14.14 -9.10
N ASN A 160 -4.04 -13.48 -8.86
CA ASN A 160 -5.32 -14.08 -8.50
C ASN A 160 -5.31 -14.94 -7.22
N ALA A 161 -4.28 -14.82 -6.38
CA ALA A 161 -4.24 -15.57 -5.13
C ALA A 161 -5.21 -14.99 -4.09
N VAL A 162 -5.82 -15.89 -3.28
CA VAL A 162 -6.72 -15.52 -2.18
C VAL A 162 -6.12 -16.00 -0.87
N VAL A 163 -5.49 -15.07 -0.13
CA VAL A 163 -4.81 -15.32 1.14
C VAL A 163 -5.78 -15.06 2.30
N THR A 164 -6.07 -16.09 3.09
CA THR A 164 -7.04 -16.05 4.21
C THR A 164 -6.48 -16.67 5.50
N HIS A 165 -5.18 -16.92 5.55
CA HIS A 165 -4.46 -17.48 6.70
C HIS A 165 -3.05 -16.89 6.77
N ASP A 166 -2.38 -17.08 7.89
CA ASP A 166 -1.04 -16.56 8.12
C ASP A 166 -0.02 -17.10 7.12
N ILE A 167 0.88 -16.22 6.67
CA ILE A 167 1.96 -16.56 5.75
C ILE A 167 3.29 -16.23 6.41
N PRO A 168 4.24 -17.18 6.48
CA PRO A 168 5.56 -16.94 7.05
C PRO A 168 6.42 -16.04 6.17
N ASP A 169 7.53 -15.55 6.74
CA ASP A 169 8.55 -14.78 6.02
C ASP A 169 9.09 -15.56 4.80
N ASN A 170 9.51 -14.84 3.80
CA ASN A 170 10.15 -15.35 2.58
C ASN A 170 9.30 -16.31 1.74
N ALA A 171 8.01 -16.43 2.00
CA ALA A 171 7.14 -17.33 1.25
C ALA A 171 6.77 -16.78 -0.13
N ILE A 172 6.66 -17.67 -1.11
CA ILE A 172 5.94 -17.46 -2.36
C ILE A 172 4.64 -18.26 -2.26
N VAL A 173 3.52 -17.57 -2.40
CA VAL A 173 2.19 -18.17 -2.26
C VAL A 173 1.32 -17.93 -3.49
N GLY A 174 0.39 -18.85 -3.77
CA GLY A 174 -0.54 -18.73 -4.88
C GLY A 174 -1.74 -19.65 -4.74
N GLY A 175 -2.76 -19.45 -5.57
CA GLY A 175 -3.98 -20.27 -5.62
C GLY A 175 -5.15 -19.72 -4.79
N ILE A 176 -6.29 -20.44 -4.84
CA ILE A 176 -7.56 -20.11 -4.17
C ILE A 176 -8.08 -21.39 -3.47
N PRO A 177 -7.96 -21.49 -2.13
CA PRO A 177 -7.22 -20.63 -1.23
C PRO A 177 -5.70 -20.72 -1.48
N ALA A 178 -4.97 -19.65 -1.17
CA ALA A 178 -3.53 -19.61 -1.39
C ALA A 178 -2.79 -20.69 -0.57
N ARG A 179 -1.71 -21.24 -1.15
CA ARG A 179 -0.81 -22.20 -0.49
C ARG A 179 0.62 -21.78 -0.73
N ILE A 180 1.51 -22.15 0.17
CA ILE A 180 2.96 -21.95 0.01
C ILE A 180 3.43 -22.83 -1.14
N ILE A 181 3.99 -22.17 -2.17
CA ILE A 181 4.61 -22.83 -3.33
C ILE A 181 6.08 -23.09 -3.04
N LYS A 182 6.74 -22.08 -2.44
CA LYS A 182 8.19 -22.13 -2.15
C LYS A 182 8.51 -21.15 -1.01
N ILE A 183 9.54 -21.46 -0.24
CA ILE A 183 10.23 -20.50 0.64
C ILE A 183 11.48 -20.03 -0.11
N LYS A 184 11.66 -18.71 -0.21
CA LYS A 184 12.87 -18.11 -0.81
C LYS A 184 14.07 -18.42 0.09
N GLU A 185 15.18 -18.75 -0.52
CA GLU A 185 16.45 -18.84 0.18
C GLU A 185 16.86 -17.45 0.67
N THR A 186 17.22 -17.32 1.92
CA THR A 186 17.83 -16.09 2.43
C THR A 186 19.26 -16.08 1.88
N LEU A 187 19.58 -15.15 0.99
CA LEU A 187 20.98 -14.89 0.65
C LEU A 187 21.62 -14.28 1.92
N GLU A 188 22.52 -15.04 2.52
CA GLU A 188 23.39 -14.56 3.62
C GLU A 188 24.31 -13.43 3.15
#